data_9e3f6904168c0aa50cb3c3b44ac87846
#
_entry.id   9e3f6904168c0aa50cb3c3b44ac87846
#
_cell.length_a   1.000
_cell.length_b   1.000
_cell.length_c   1.000
_cell.angle_alpha   90.00
_cell.angle_beta   90.00
_cell.angle_gamma   90.00
#
_symmetry.space_group_name_H-M   'P 1'
#
loop_
_entity.id
_entity.type
_entity.pdbx_description
1 polymer ?
#
loop_
_entity_poly.entity_id
_entity_poly.type
_entity_poly.pdbx_seq_one_letter_code
_entity_poly.pdbx_strand_id
1 'polypeptide(L)'
;MLLNKRIVVGVCGGIASYKAVELVSRLQQAGALVDVILTKGAEEFVRPLTFSALSHRTVYSNLWEPSGKAAELHIALAEEAELLVIAPATANTIAKLAHGIADNMLTAVALATQAPLLLAPAMYHGMYNHPATQANLQLLRERGAQVLEPEVGRLASGAIGPGRFPETSVLLAAINIGLARHGDLSGRRVVITAGGTHEPIDPVR
;
A
#
# COMPACT_ATOMS: atom_id res chain seq x y z
N MET A 1 -2.40 -7.06 16.11
CA MET A 1 -2.28 -5.64 15.77
C MET A 1 -3.22 -5.24 14.63
N LEU A 2 -3.52 -6.13 13.67
CA LEU A 2 -4.39 -5.85 12.53
C LEU A 2 -5.87 -6.19 12.76
N LEU A 3 -6.22 -6.85 13.85
CA LEU A 3 -7.59 -7.28 14.14
C LEU A 3 -8.56 -6.08 14.12
N ASN A 4 -9.61 -6.19 13.31
CA ASN A 4 -10.65 -5.19 13.08
C ASN A 4 -10.15 -3.84 12.52
N LYS A 5 -8.89 -3.73 12.09
CA LYS A 5 -8.38 -2.52 11.45
C LYS A 5 -8.94 -2.39 10.04
N ARG A 6 -9.48 -1.21 9.71
CA ARG A 6 -10.01 -0.90 8.38
C ARG A 6 -8.91 -0.40 7.46
N ILE A 7 -8.57 -1.21 6.47
CA ILE A 7 -7.51 -0.93 5.51
C ILE A 7 -8.12 -0.86 4.11
N VAL A 8 -7.94 0.25 3.45
CA VAL A 8 -8.27 0.37 2.02
C VAL A 8 -7.01 0.04 1.22
N VAL A 9 -7.11 -0.95 0.33
CA VAL A 9 -6.03 -1.38 -0.57
C VAL A 9 -6.36 -0.96 -2.00
N GLY A 10 -5.64 0.03 -2.51
CA GLY A 10 -5.69 0.44 -3.90
C GLY A 10 -4.73 -0.38 -4.76
N VAL A 11 -5.23 -0.99 -5.82
CA VAL A 11 -4.42 -1.78 -6.76
C VAL A 11 -4.39 -1.10 -8.12
N CYS A 12 -3.19 -0.74 -8.60
CA CYS A 12 -3.01 -0.10 -9.90
C CYS A 12 -2.58 -1.10 -10.98
N GLY A 13 -2.84 -0.75 -12.25
CA GLY A 13 -2.57 -1.61 -13.40
C GLY A 13 -1.09 -1.81 -13.70
N GLY A 14 -0.63 -3.04 -13.54
CA GLY A 14 0.71 -3.49 -13.85
C GLY A 14 0.86 -4.97 -13.51
N ILE A 15 1.90 -5.60 -14.05
CA ILE A 15 2.12 -7.03 -13.81
C ILE A 15 2.19 -7.38 -12.32
N ALA A 16 2.65 -6.47 -11.46
CA ALA A 16 2.72 -6.69 -10.02
C ALA A 16 1.35 -6.78 -9.32
N SER A 17 0.24 -6.48 -10.01
CA SER A 17 -1.12 -6.52 -9.44
C SER A 17 -1.50 -7.90 -8.89
N TYR A 18 -0.97 -9.00 -9.47
CA TYR A 18 -1.22 -10.34 -8.96
C TYR A 18 -0.64 -10.56 -7.55
N LYS A 19 0.44 -9.86 -7.19
CA LYS A 19 1.03 -9.94 -5.86
C LYS A 19 0.17 -9.25 -4.78
N ALA A 20 -0.64 -8.27 -5.17
CA ALA A 20 -1.60 -7.64 -4.26
C ALA A 20 -2.65 -8.65 -3.75
N VAL A 21 -2.91 -9.71 -4.49
CA VAL A 21 -3.82 -10.80 -4.09
C VAL A 21 -3.31 -11.47 -2.80
N GLU A 22 -2.01 -11.77 -2.75
CA GLU A 22 -1.40 -12.34 -1.53
C GLU A 22 -1.44 -11.34 -0.38
N LEU A 23 -1.15 -10.06 -0.62
CA LEU A 23 -1.23 -9.02 0.41
C LEU A 23 -2.63 -8.97 1.04
N VAL A 24 -3.69 -8.91 0.23
CA VAL A 24 -5.07 -8.87 0.70
C VAL A 24 -5.42 -10.12 1.50
N SER A 25 -5.01 -11.30 1.01
CA SER A 25 -5.21 -12.57 1.73
C SER A 25 -4.53 -12.57 3.10
N ARG A 26 -3.29 -12.10 3.20
CA ARG A 26 -2.55 -12.03 4.47
C ARG A 26 -3.14 -11.01 5.44
N LEU A 27 -3.59 -9.87 4.95
CA LEU A 27 -4.26 -8.87 5.79
C LEU A 27 -5.56 -9.42 6.38
N GLN A 28 -6.36 -10.08 5.55
CA GLN A 28 -7.61 -10.72 5.99
C GLN A 28 -7.35 -11.83 7.02
N GLN A 29 -6.37 -12.71 6.79
CA GLN A 29 -5.96 -13.76 7.72
C GLN A 29 -5.49 -13.18 9.07
N ALA A 30 -4.91 -11.98 9.07
CA ALA A 30 -4.51 -11.26 10.28
C ALA A 30 -5.68 -10.51 10.97
N GLY A 31 -6.91 -10.67 10.46
CA GLY A 31 -8.14 -10.12 11.01
C GLY A 31 -8.46 -8.68 10.61
N ALA A 32 -7.78 -8.12 9.60
CA ALA A 32 -8.11 -6.80 9.09
C ALA A 32 -9.40 -6.81 8.26
N LEU A 33 -10.12 -5.69 8.27
CA LEU A 33 -11.24 -5.41 7.39
C LEU A 33 -10.69 -4.71 6.14
N VAL A 34 -10.56 -5.47 5.05
CA VAL A 34 -9.88 -4.99 3.84
C VAL A 34 -10.89 -4.64 2.76
N ASP A 35 -10.99 -3.35 2.45
CA ASP A 35 -11.71 -2.85 1.28
C ASP A 35 -10.74 -2.67 0.12
N VAL A 36 -11.09 -3.18 -1.07
CA VAL A 36 -10.19 -3.16 -2.22
C VAL A 36 -10.74 -2.23 -3.30
N ILE A 37 -9.88 -1.37 -3.82
CA ILE A 37 -10.18 -0.49 -4.95
C ILE A 37 -9.26 -0.87 -6.11
N LEU A 38 -9.83 -1.24 -7.25
CA LEU A 38 -9.10 -1.50 -8.48
C LEU A 38 -9.17 -0.29 -9.41
N THR A 39 -8.05 0.11 -9.96
CA THR A 39 -8.08 0.98 -11.14
C THR A 39 -8.51 0.17 -12.37
N LYS A 40 -9.06 0.82 -13.41
CA LYS A 40 -9.38 0.14 -14.67
C LYS A 40 -8.20 -0.65 -15.24
N GLY A 41 -7.00 -0.08 -15.15
CA GLY A 41 -5.80 -0.79 -15.56
C GLY A 41 -5.48 -2.02 -14.71
N ALA A 42 -5.89 -2.08 -13.44
CA ALA A 42 -5.70 -3.26 -12.62
C ALA A 42 -6.62 -4.42 -13.03
N GLU A 43 -7.84 -4.12 -13.49
CA GLU A 43 -8.81 -5.12 -13.96
C GLU A 43 -8.36 -5.89 -15.20
N GLU A 44 -7.42 -5.32 -15.98
CA GLU A 44 -6.77 -6.02 -17.10
C GLU A 44 -5.83 -7.16 -16.64
N PHE A 45 -5.34 -7.09 -15.41
CA PHE A 45 -4.43 -8.08 -14.84
C PHE A 45 -5.09 -9.01 -13.84
N VAL A 46 -5.99 -8.51 -12.99
CA VAL A 46 -6.65 -9.29 -11.94
C VAL A 46 -8.11 -8.84 -11.83
N ARG A 47 -9.03 -9.80 -11.84
CA ARG A 47 -10.47 -9.51 -11.77
C ARG A 47 -10.92 -9.16 -10.34
N PRO A 48 -11.96 -8.31 -10.19
CA PRO A 48 -12.56 -7.97 -8.89
C PRO A 48 -12.97 -9.22 -8.08
N LEU A 49 -13.45 -10.27 -8.74
CA LEU A 49 -13.85 -11.53 -8.10
C LEU A 49 -12.72 -12.16 -7.26
N THR A 50 -11.46 -12.06 -7.73
CA THR A 50 -10.32 -12.62 -6.99
C THR A 50 -10.17 -11.95 -5.61
N PHE A 51 -10.32 -10.64 -5.57
CA PHE A 51 -10.19 -9.89 -4.31
C PHE A 51 -11.41 -10.04 -3.41
N SER A 52 -12.64 -10.02 -3.97
CA SER A 52 -13.86 -10.21 -3.18
C SER A 52 -13.94 -11.59 -2.52
N ALA A 53 -13.44 -12.64 -3.19
CA ALA A 53 -13.37 -13.98 -2.63
C ALA A 53 -12.40 -14.09 -1.44
N LEU A 54 -11.37 -13.24 -1.38
CA LEU A 54 -10.37 -13.25 -0.31
C LEU A 54 -10.71 -12.29 0.84
N SER A 55 -11.17 -11.08 0.51
CA SER A 55 -11.53 -10.06 1.52
C SER A 55 -12.91 -10.30 2.13
N HIS A 56 -13.77 -11.09 1.47
CA HIS A 56 -15.19 -11.28 1.78
C HIS A 56 -15.96 -9.94 1.81
N ARG A 57 -15.47 -8.95 1.06
CA ARG A 57 -16.03 -7.60 0.99
C ARG A 57 -16.18 -7.15 -0.47
N THR A 58 -16.92 -6.07 -0.66
CA THR A 58 -17.09 -5.45 -1.98
C THR A 58 -15.76 -4.93 -2.50
N VAL A 59 -15.51 -5.14 -3.80
CA VAL A 59 -14.39 -4.55 -4.53
C VAL A 59 -14.91 -3.40 -5.37
N TYR A 60 -14.25 -2.27 -5.30
CA TYR A 60 -14.66 -1.03 -5.94
C TYR A 60 -13.76 -0.73 -7.13
N SER A 61 -14.34 -0.37 -8.27
CA SER A 61 -13.56 -0.02 -9.47
C SER A 61 -14.10 1.17 -10.23
N ASN A 62 -15.39 1.48 -10.03
CA ASN A 62 -16.07 2.54 -10.76
C ASN A 62 -16.56 3.63 -9.78
N LEU A 63 -16.18 4.88 -10.06
CA LEU A 63 -16.63 6.04 -9.29
C LEU A 63 -18.13 6.34 -9.52
N TRP A 64 -18.67 5.90 -10.66
CA TRP A 64 -20.00 6.24 -11.16
C TRP A 64 -20.96 5.04 -11.14
N GLU A 65 -20.70 4.02 -10.37
CA GLU A 65 -21.61 2.87 -10.29
C GLU A 65 -22.96 3.26 -9.67
N PRO A 66 -24.08 2.94 -10.35
CA PRO A 66 -25.40 3.29 -9.86
C PRO A 66 -25.90 2.30 -8.80
N SER A 67 -25.28 2.30 -7.63
CA SER A 67 -25.85 1.64 -6.46
C SER A 67 -26.45 2.75 -5.56
N GLY A 68 -27.66 2.60 -5.06
CA GLY A 68 -28.45 3.63 -4.38
C GLY A 68 -27.84 4.31 -3.16
N LYS A 69 -26.56 4.04 -2.84
CA LYS A 69 -25.68 4.75 -1.89
C LYS A 69 -24.40 5.26 -2.56
N ALA A 70 -24.31 5.22 -3.88
CA ALA A 70 -23.05 5.41 -4.62
C ALA A 70 -22.54 6.86 -4.63
N ALA A 71 -23.41 7.85 -4.46
CA ALA A 71 -23.01 9.26 -4.53
C ALA A 71 -21.95 9.65 -3.47
N GLU A 72 -21.84 8.89 -2.36
CA GLU A 72 -20.95 9.19 -1.25
C GLU A 72 -20.00 8.03 -0.92
N LEU A 73 -19.93 7.01 -1.77
CA LEU A 73 -19.17 5.78 -1.49
C LEU A 73 -17.67 6.06 -1.29
N HIS A 74 -17.08 6.94 -2.09
CA HIS A 74 -15.68 7.33 -1.93
C HIS A 74 -15.44 8.11 -0.64
N ILE A 75 -16.43 8.87 -0.17
CA ILE A 75 -16.36 9.58 1.13
C ILE A 75 -16.44 8.56 2.25
N ALA A 76 -17.41 7.63 2.22
CA ALA A 76 -17.54 6.60 3.26
C ALA A 76 -16.27 5.74 3.38
N LEU A 77 -15.69 5.32 2.26
CA LEU A 77 -14.41 4.58 2.26
C LEU A 77 -13.26 5.42 2.83
N ALA A 78 -13.22 6.72 2.52
CA ALA A 78 -12.19 7.62 2.98
C ALA A 78 -12.28 7.90 4.49
N GLU A 79 -13.50 8.08 5.03
CA GLU A 79 -13.75 8.34 6.45
C GLU A 79 -13.53 7.11 7.33
N GLU A 80 -13.87 5.92 6.81
CA GLU A 80 -13.73 4.67 7.56
C GLU A 80 -12.31 4.10 7.54
N ALA A 81 -11.46 4.54 6.60
CA ALA A 81 -10.10 4.05 6.47
C ALA A 81 -9.21 4.47 7.65
N GLU A 82 -8.53 3.52 8.27
CA GLU A 82 -7.44 3.77 9.22
C GLU A 82 -6.07 3.80 8.53
N LEU A 83 -5.98 3.24 7.33
CA LEU A 83 -4.80 3.28 6.47
C LEU A 83 -5.23 3.09 5.01
N LEU A 84 -4.70 3.92 4.12
CA LEU A 84 -4.81 3.74 2.68
C LEU A 84 -3.47 3.20 2.15
N VAL A 85 -3.48 2.01 1.57
CA VAL A 85 -2.32 1.34 0.98
C VAL A 85 -2.51 1.28 -0.53
N ILE A 86 -1.60 1.83 -1.31
CA ILE A 86 -1.62 1.68 -2.78
C ILE A 86 -0.48 0.77 -3.20
N ALA A 87 -0.83 -0.46 -3.53
CA ALA A 87 0.10 -1.57 -3.77
C ALA A 87 -0.43 -2.54 -4.85
N PRO A 88 0.15 -2.56 -6.06
CA PRO A 88 1.23 -1.69 -6.54
C PRO A 88 0.76 -0.28 -6.87
N ALA A 89 1.66 0.72 -6.74
CA ALA A 89 1.45 2.08 -7.20
C ALA A 89 2.20 2.32 -8.52
N THR A 90 1.46 2.69 -9.57
CA THR A 90 2.05 3.05 -10.87
C THR A 90 2.47 4.51 -10.92
N ALA A 91 3.40 4.87 -11.81
CA ALA A 91 3.80 6.26 -12.05
C ALA A 91 2.60 7.18 -12.36
N ASN A 92 1.61 6.69 -13.11
CA ASN A 92 0.38 7.43 -13.40
C ASN A 92 -0.40 7.78 -12.13
N THR A 93 -0.63 6.79 -11.26
CA THR A 93 -1.36 7.03 -10.01
C THR A 93 -0.57 7.93 -9.06
N ILE A 94 0.75 7.73 -8.95
CA ILE A 94 1.65 8.59 -8.17
C ILE A 94 1.55 10.05 -8.64
N ALA A 95 1.58 10.29 -9.96
CA ALA A 95 1.44 11.62 -10.51
C ALA A 95 0.07 12.24 -10.18
N LYS A 96 -1.02 11.47 -10.32
CA LYS A 96 -2.36 11.95 -9.98
C LYS A 96 -2.47 12.35 -8.50
N LEU A 97 -1.97 11.51 -7.59
CA LEU A 97 -1.94 11.81 -6.16
C LEU A 97 -1.14 13.07 -5.84
N ALA A 98 0.04 13.21 -6.46
CA ALA A 98 0.91 14.36 -6.25
C ALA A 98 0.24 15.68 -6.70
N HIS A 99 -0.61 15.64 -7.72
CA HIS A 99 -1.28 16.82 -8.28
C HIS A 99 -2.76 16.94 -7.90
N GLY A 100 -3.28 16.07 -7.04
CA GLY A 100 -4.67 16.11 -6.56
C GLY A 100 -5.71 15.81 -7.64
N ILE A 101 -5.36 14.98 -8.64
CA ILE A 101 -6.28 14.57 -9.71
C ILE A 101 -7.12 13.40 -9.21
N ALA A 102 -8.43 13.60 -9.07
CA ALA A 102 -9.39 12.63 -8.53
C ALA A 102 -10.40 12.18 -9.61
N ASP A 103 -9.90 11.53 -10.65
CA ASP A 103 -10.67 11.12 -11.84
C ASP A 103 -11.15 9.66 -11.79
N ASN A 104 -10.87 8.94 -10.70
CA ASN A 104 -11.31 7.57 -10.48
C ASN A 104 -11.50 7.29 -8.97
N MET A 105 -12.14 6.16 -8.64
CA MET A 105 -12.47 5.79 -7.26
C MET A 105 -11.26 5.85 -6.32
N LEU A 106 -10.11 5.32 -6.72
CA LEU A 106 -8.91 5.28 -5.87
C LEU A 106 -8.39 6.68 -5.56
N THR A 107 -8.28 7.54 -6.59
CA THR A 107 -7.75 8.89 -6.41
C THR A 107 -8.75 9.81 -5.71
N ALA A 108 -10.06 9.58 -5.85
CA ALA A 108 -11.10 10.28 -5.09
C ALA A 108 -11.02 9.93 -3.60
N VAL A 109 -10.94 8.65 -3.25
CA VAL A 109 -10.73 8.20 -1.86
C VAL A 109 -9.44 8.77 -1.28
N ALA A 110 -8.34 8.72 -2.05
CA ALA A 110 -7.05 9.22 -1.59
C ALA A 110 -7.03 10.74 -1.33
N LEU A 111 -7.83 11.51 -2.08
CA LEU A 111 -7.96 12.96 -1.88
C LEU A 111 -8.87 13.30 -0.68
N ALA A 112 -9.86 12.45 -0.40
CA ALA A 112 -10.84 12.67 0.68
C ALA A 112 -10.37 12.16 2.04
N THR A 113 -9.51 11.14 2.10
CA THR A 113 -9.14 10.49 3.37
C THR A 113 -8.17 11.32 4.22
N GLN A 114 -8.34 11.20 5.55
CA GLN A 114 -7.38 11.68 6.55
C GLN A 114 -6.45 10.54 7.05
N ALA A 115 -6.70 9.30 6.61
CA ALA A 115 -5.86 8.17 6.98
C ALA A 115 -4.43 8.31 6.41
N PRO A 116 -3.43 7.78 7.11
CA PRO A 116 -2.08 7.70 6.55
C PRO A 116 -2.06 7.00 5.19
N LEU A 117 -1.21 7.49 4.29
CA LEU A 117 -1.03 6.93 2.95
C LEU A 117 0.28 6.16 2.87
N LEU A 118 0.20 4.89 2.47
CA LEU A 118 1.33 4.02 2.17
C LEU A 118 1.37 3.70 0.68
N LEU A 119 2.48 4.00 0.03
CA LEU A 119 2.69 3.74 -1.40
C LEU A 119 3.76 2.67 -1.60
N ALA A 120 3.48 1.67 -2.41
CA ALA A 120 4.43 0.67 -2.87
C ALA A 120 4.63 0.79 -4.39
N PRO A 121 5.55 1.64 -4.87
CA PRO A 121 5.82 1.80 -6.29
C PRO A 121 6.27 0.49 -6.92
N ALA A 122 5.74 0.19 -8.13
CA ALA A 122 6.21 -0.93 -8.93
C ALA A 122 6.10 -0.58 -10.42
N MET A 123 7.24 -0.53 -11.10
CA MET A 123 7.33 -0.12 -12.50
C MET A 123 8.68 -0.48 -13.10
N TYR A 124 8.83 -0.30 -14.41
CA TYR A 124 10.12 -0.39 -15.07
C TYR A 124 11.13 0.61 -14.48
N HIS A 125 12.41 0.21 -14.34
CA HIS A 125 13.43 1.02 -13.66
C HIS A 125 13.61 2.42 -14.27
N GLY A 126 13.51 2.56 -15.60
CA GLY A 126 13.58 3.85 -16.27
C GLY A 126 12.40 4.78 -15.92
N MET A 127 11.20 4.23 -15.69
CA MET A 127 10.05 5.00 -15.22
C MET A 127 10.23 5.41 -13.75
N TYR A 128 10.77 4.51 -12.92
CA TYR A 128 11.03 4.82 -11.52
C TYR A 128 12.07 5.92 -11.37
N ASN A 129 13.18 5.83 -12.10
CA ASN A 129 14.27 6.83 -12.06
C ASN A 129 13.96 8.11 -12.84
N HIS A 130 12.83 8.18 -13.55
CA HIS A 130 12.48 9.36 -14.30
C HIS A 130 12.31 10.58 -13.37
N PRO A 131 12.90 11.76 -13.70
CA PRO A 131 12.84 12.94 -12.83
C PRO A 131 11.42 13.31 -12.40
N ALA A 132 10.42 13.21 -13.29
CA ALA A 132 9.03 13.48 -12.97
C ALA A 132 8.48 12.50 -11.90
N THR A 133 8.82 11.21 -12.00
CA THR A 133 8.38 10.22 -11.01
C THR A 133 9.03 10.49 -9.66
N GLN A 134 10.34 10.78 -9.63
CA GLN A 134 11.05 11.08 -8.39
C GLN A 134 10.54 12.38 -7.76
N ALA A 135 10.28 13.43 -8.54
CA ALA A 135 9.70 14.67 -8.03
C ALA A 135 8.31 14.46 -7.42
N ASN A 136 7.46 13.66 -8.06
CA ASN A 136 6.13 13.33 -7.54
C ASN A 136 6.21 12.51 -6.25
N LEU A 137 7.10 11.52 -6.16
CA LEU A 137 7.33 10.75 -4.95
C LEU A 137 7.84 11.62 -3.80
N GLN A 138 8.77 12.53 -4.09
CA GLN A 138 9.28 13.46 -3.11
C GLN A 138 8.18 14.38 -2.57
N LEU A 139 7.35 14.95 -3.45
CA LEU A 139 6.22 15.79 -3.06
C LEU A 139 5.23 15.02 -2.15
N LEU A 140 4.96 13.75 -2.45
CA LEU A 140 4.09 12.92 -1.62
C LEU A 140 4.71 12.62 -0.26
N ARG A 141 6.03 12.38 -0.19
CA ARG A 141 6.75 12.22 1.09
C ARG A 141 6.66 13.50 1.95
N GLU A 142 6.85 14.66 1.35
CA GLU A 142 6.74 15.98 2.02
C GLU A 142 5.33 16.21 2.58
N ARG A 143 4.31 15.65 1.93
CA ARG A 143 2.92 15.67 2.40
C ARG A 143 2.59 14.56 3.41
N GLY A 144 3.58 13.80 3.85
CA GLY A 144 3.43 12.79 4.90
C GLY A 144 3.14 11.37 4.40
N ALA A 145 3.09 11.13 3.10
CA ALA A 145 2.93 9.77 2.58
C ALA A 145 4.18 8.92 2.90
N GLN A 146 3.96 7.71 3.36
CA GLN A 146 5.01 6.71 3.48
C GLN A 146 5.21 6.06 2.12
N VAL A 147 6.40 6.19 1.55
CA VAL A 147 6.75 5.57 0.27
C VAL A 147 7.75 4.46 0.52
N LEU A 148 7.39 3.23 0.19
CA LEU A 148 8.32 2.10 0.21
C LEU A 148 9.24 2.19 -1.00
N GLU A 149 10.51 1.97 -0.77
CA GLU A 149 11.44 1.84 -1.88
C GLU A 149 11.19 0.50 -2.60
N PRO A 150 11.10 0.49 -3.94
CA PRO A 150 10.97 -0.75 -4.67
C PRO A 150 12.24 -1.56 -4.56
N GLU A 151 12.11 -2.88 -4.59
CA GLU A 151 13.28 -3.76 -4.56
C GLU A 151 14.10 -3.65 -5.86
N VAL A 152 15.39 -3.91 -5.71
CA VAL A 152 16.31 -4.09 -6.85
C VAL A 152 16.30 -5.55 -7.25
N GLY A 153 16.05 -5.83 -8.51
CA GLY A 153 16.02 -7.21 -9.00
C GLY A 153 15.62 -7.32 -10.47
N ARG A 154 15.38 -8.54 -10.92
CA ARG A 154 14.92 -8.81 -12.28
C ARG A 154 13.47 -8.34 -12.43
N LEU A 155 13.25 -7.50 -13.41
CA LEU A 155 11.94 -6.97 -13.79
C LEU A 155 11.27 -7.86 -14.86
N ALA A 156 9.98 -7.67 -15.09
CA ALA A 156 9.24 -8.41 -16.13
C ALA A 156 9.78 -8.17 -17.54
N SER A 157 10.46 -7.04 -17.77
CA SER A 157 11.16 -6.74 -19.02
C SER A 157 12.46 -7.54 -19.22
N GLY A 158 12.90 -8.31 -18.20
CA GLY A 158 14.21 -8.99 -18.19
C GLY A 158 15.37 -8.12 -17.69
N ALA A 159 15.19 -6.79 -17.60
CA ALA A 159 16.20 -5.88 -17.06
C ALA A 159 16.39 -6.07 -15.54
N ILE A 160 17.56 -5.71 -15.03
CA ILE A 160 17.85 -5.69 -13.60
C ILE A 160 17.91 -4.22 -13.15
N GLY A 161 17.20 -3.90 -12.08
CA GLY A 161 17.18 -2.53 -11.56
C GLY A 161 16.12 -2.34 -10.47
N PRO A 162 15.99 -1.11 -9.91
CA PRO A 162 14.92 -0.76 -8.99
C PRO A 162 13.57 -0.72 -9.73
N GLY A 163 12.49 -1.05 -9.04
CA GLY A 163 11.14 -1.02 -9.61
C GLY A 163 10.36 -2.31 -9.36
N ARG A 164 11.00 -3.32 -8.76
CA ARG A 164 10.32 -4.55 -8.34
C ARG A 164 9.43 -4.29 -7.14
N PHE A 165 8.23 -4.85 -7.18
CA PHE A 165 7.27 -4.78 -6.07
C PHE A 165 7.86 -5.44 -4.82
N PRO A 166 7.78 -4.79 -3.64
CA PRO A 166 8.31 -5.32 -2.39
C PRO A 166 7.70 -6.67 -2.01
N GLU A 167 8.43 -7.46 -1.24
CA GLU A 167 7.91 -8.72 -0.72
C GLU A 167 6.76 -8.47 0.27
N THR A 168 5.79 -9.40 0.32
CA THR A 168 4.58 -9.25 1.15
C THR A 168 4.89 -9.01 2.63
N SER A 169 5.96 -9.60 3.15
CA SER A 169 6.41 -9.39 4.53
C SER A 169 6.84 -7.95 4.80
N VAL A 170 7.51 -7.30 3.85
CA VAL A 170 7.92 -5.89 3.94
C VAL A 170 6.69 -4.98 3.94
N LEU A 171 5.72 -5.26 3.08
CA LEU A 171 4.45 -4.54 3.03
C LEU A 171 3.67 -4.67 4.35
N LEU A 172 3.56 -5.87 4.90
CA LEU A 172 2.88 -6.10 6.18
C LEU A 172 3.58 -5.38 7.34
N ALA A 173 4.91 -5.36 7.38
CA ALA A 173 5.67 -4.60 8.37
C ALA A 173 5.40 -3.10 8.25
N ALA A 174 5.41 -2.55 7.03
CA ALA A 174 5.13 -1.13 6.79
C ALA A 174 3.68 -0.75 7.15
N ILE A 175 2.71 -1.62 6.86
CA ILE A 175 1.31 -1.45 7.25
C ILE A 175 1.17 -1.40 8.78
N ASN A 176 1.81 -2.33 9.50
CA ASN A 176 1.80 -2.30 10.96
C ASN A 176 2.43 -1.01 11.53
N ILE A 177 3.52 -0.52 10.94
CA ILE A 177 4.15 0.74 11.33
C ILE A 177 3.20 1.93 11.04
N GLY A 178 2.57 1.95 9.88
CA GLY A 178 1.62 3.01 9.50
C GLY A 178 0.44 3.12 10.48
N LEU A 179 -0.14 1.98 10.86
CA LEU A 179 -1.24 1.91 11.83
C LEU A 179 -0.79 2.24 13.27
N ALA A 180 0.48 1.98 13.61
CA ALA A 180 1.01 2.21 14.94
C ALA A 180 1.43 3.68 15.20
N ARG A 181 1.43 4.56 14.20
CA ARG A 181 1.89 5.96 14.34
C ARG A 181 1.19 6.74 15.45
N HIS A 182 -0.05 6.39 15.77
CA HIS A 182 -0.85 6.98 16.84
C HIS A 182 -1.12 5.98 17.99
N GLY A 183 -0.31 4.93 18.10
CA GLY A 183 -0.41 3.92 19.17
C GLY A 183 0.12 4.41 20.53
N ASP A 184 0.00 3.57 21.56
CA ASP A 184 0.31 3.87 22.97
C ASP A 184 1.74 4.37 23.21
N LEU A 185 2.67 4.04 22.31
CA LEU A 185 4.07 4.48 22.37
C LEU A 185 4.36 5.72 21.52
N SER A 186 3.34 6.34 20.91
CA SER A 186 3.50 7.54 20.11
C SER A 186 4.15 8.65 20.93
N GLY A 187 5.21 9.27 20.39
CA GLY A 187 5.99 10.32 21.06
C GLY A 187 6.89 9.82 22.22
N ARG A 188 6.90 8.52 22.51
CA ARG A 188 7.80 7.94 23.52
C ARG A 188 9.14 7.54 22.92
N ARG A 189 10.21 7.84 23.63
CA ARG A 189 11.55 7.35 23.28
C ARG A 189 11.72 5.95 23.87
N VAL A 190 11.90 4.96 23.00
CA VAL A 190 12.16 3.57 23.39
C VAL A 190 13.60 3.23 23.05
N VAL A 191 14.35 2.71 24.02
CA VAL A 191 15.70 2.21 23.82
C VAL A 191 15.65 0.68 23.87
N ILE A 192 16.10 0.04 22.81
CA ILE A 192 16.16 -1.41 22.70
C ILE A 192 17.64 -1.79 22.56
N THR A 193 18.13 -2.64 23.46
CA THR A 193 19.44 -3.25 23.32
C THR A 193 19.25 -4.68 22.82
N ALA A 194 19.94 -5.02 21.74
CA ALA A 194 19.95 -6.37 21.20
C ALA A 194 21.40 -6.80 20.96
N GLY A 195 21.75 -7.96 21.45
CA GLY A 195 23.09 -8.55 21.29
C GLY A 195 23.18 -9.88 22.01
N GLY A 196 24.05 -10.77 21.53
CA GLY A 196 24.38 -11.99 22.24
C GLY A 196 25.19 -11.65 23.50
N THR A 197 24.73 -12.11 24.68
CA THR A 197 25.59 -12.16 25.89
C THR A 197 26.57 -13.29 25.73
N HIS A 198 27.85 -12.97 25.77
CA HIS A 198 28.90 -13.98 25.80
C HIS A 198 29.37 -14.09 27.25
N GLU A 199 28.88 -15.11 27.96
CA GLU A 199 29.43 -15.49 29.27
C GLU A 199 30.43 -16.64 29.08
N PRO A 200 31.69 -16.48 29.46
CA PRO A 200 32.64 -17.61 29.49
C PRO A 200 32.16 -18.61 30.53
N ILE A 201 31.86 -19.83 30.08
CA ILE A 201 31.37 -20.92 30.94
C ILE A 201 32.48 -21.42 31.91
N ASP A 202 33.73 -21.25 31.52
CA ASP A 202 34.88 -21.70 32.27
C ASP A 202 36.09 -20.79 31.98
N PRO A 203 36.73 -20.18 33.02
CA PRO A 203 37.91 -19.35 32.81
C PRO A 203 39.17 -20.14 32.43
N VAL A 204 39.10 -21.47 32.38
CA VAL A 204 40.25 -22.37 32.13
C VAL A 204 40.16 -23.05 30.75
N ARG A 205 39.08 -22.85 29.99
CA ARG A 205 38.90 -23.40 28.65
C ARG A 205 38.63 -22.35 27.61
#